data_9944b1cac55948011d6ff9817eeb82ae
#
_entry.id   9944b1cac55948011d6ff9817eeb82ae
#
_cell.length_a   1.000
_cell.length_b   1.000
_cell.length_c   1.000
_cell.angle_alpha   90.00
_cell.angle_beta   90.00
_cell.angle_gamma   90.00
#
_symmetry.space_group_name_H-M   'P 1'
#
loop_
_entity.id
_entity.type
_entity.pdbx_description
1 polymer ?
#
loop_
_entity_poly.entity_id
_entity_poly.type
_entity_poly.pdbx_seq_one_letter_code
_entity_poly.pdbx_strand_id
1 'polypeptide(L)'
;GVGPSNAKTITDHISVLRPDAMIMVGHCGGLRNHQRIGDFVLASGYFRDDRVLDDVFPIGNPVIPNHLLNSYLKQALDQHGIEHRIGTVFTTANRNWEFSAKDTVQRIHQSRSVAIDMESGTVATNGFRYRVPHATLLSVSDKPLHGKPKLSQQAQEFYNRSKKLHLELVLETIEAVKSHHPEGLPNSSIRAINEPLMGGV
;
A
#
# COMPACT_ATOMS: atom_id res chain seq x y z
N GLY A 1 7.73 10.85 -1.29
CA GLY A 1 6.44 10.71 -0.66
C GLY A 1 5.96 12.00 -0.02
N VAL A 2 4.71 12.06 0.32
CA VAL A 2 4.08 13.23 0.96
C VAL A 2 4.02 13.09 2.48
N GLY A 3 4.35 11.91 2.98
CA GLY A 3 4.28 11.53 4.40
C GLY A 3 2.87 11.18 4.87
N PRO A 4 2.75 10.53 6.04
CA PRO A 4 1.49 9.95 6.49
C PRO A 4 0.42 11.01 6.82
N SER A 5 0.79 12.16 7.36
CA SER A 5 -0.18 13.22 7.67
C SER A 5 -0.86 13.77 6.41
N ASN A 6 -0.10 14.00 5.33
CA ASN A 6 -0.68 14.41 4.06
C ASN A 6 -1.48 13.28 3.41
N ALA A 7 -1.00 12.05 3.48
CA ALA A 7 -1.73 10.87 3.00
C ALA A 7 -3.09 10.74 3.71
N LYS A 8 -3.13 10.96 5.04
CA LYS A 8 -4.37 11.01 5.80
C LYS A 8 -5.33 12.06 5.25
N THR A 9 -4.88 13.31 5.15
CA THR A 9 -5.71 14.43 4.69
C THR A 9 -6.26 14.19 3.28
N ILE A 10 -5.41 13.74 2.35
CA ILE A 10 -5.81 13.45 0.97
C ILE A 10 -6.87 12.33 0.95
N THR A 11 -6.65 11.24 1.69
CA THR A 11 -7.57 10.11 1.69
C THR A 11 -8.86 10.40 2.47
N ASP A 12 -8.85 11.25 3.49
CA ASP A 12 -10.07 11.77 4.11
C ASP A 12 -10.95 12.48 3.06
N HIS A 13 -10.36 13.37 2.25
CA HIS A 13 -11.10 14.09 1.20
C HIS A 13 -11.58 13.17 0.07
N ILE A 14 -10.73 12.27 -0.42
CA ILE A 14 -11.11 11.33 -1.48
C ILE A 14 -12.25 10.42 -1.01
N SER A 15 -12.23 9.98 0.25
CA SER A 15 -13.24 9.08 0.79
C SER A 15 -14.65 9.73 0.90
N VAL A 16 -14.73 11.06 1.01
CA VAL A 16 -16.01 11.79 0.93
C VAL A 16 -16.73 11.54 -0.40
N LEU A 17 -15.96 11.36 -1.48
CA LEU A 17 -16.51 11.05 -2.81
C LEU A 17 -16.98 9.60 -2.93
N ARG A 18 -16.77 8.79 -1.92
CA ARG A 18 -17.14 7.36 -1.85
C ARG A 18 -16.72 6.55 -3.08
N PRO A 19 -15.42 6.53 -3.43
CA PRO A 19 -14.96 5.77 -4.58
C PRO A 19 -15.25 4.27 -4.39
N ASP A 20 -15.48 3.56 -5.48
CA ASP A 20 -15.71 2.10 -5.45
C ASP A 20 -14.49 1.32 -4.99
N ALA A 21 -13.30 1.85 -5.26
CA ALA A 21 -12.03 1.29 -4.81
C ALA A 21 -10.93 2.37 -4.78
N MET A 22 -9.89 2.11 -4.00
CA MET A 22 -8.65 2.90 -3.99
C MET A 22 -7.46 1.97 -4.23
N ILE A 23 -6.63 2.29 -5.22
CA ILE A 23 -5.36 1.59 -5.44
C ILE A 23 -4.23 2.60 -5.27
N MET A 24 -3.44 2.41 -4.22
CA MET A 24 -2.26 3.21 -4.01
C MET A 24 -1.09 2.65 -4.82
N VAL A 25 -0.44 3.52 -5.57
CA VAL A 25 0.83 3.22 -6.25
C VAL A 25 1.94 4.12 -5.74
N GLY A 26 3.14 3.58 -5.61
CA GLY A 26 4.25 4.35 -5.06
C GLY A 26 5.58 3.60 -5.10
N HIS A 27 6.52 4.10 -4.31
CA HIS A 27 7.85 3.51 -4.18
C HIS A 27 8.13 3.17 -2.72
N CYS A 28 9.00 2.16 -2.53
CA CYS A 28 9.38 1.69 -1.21
C CYS A 28 10.88 1.37 -1.13
N GLY A 29 11.40 1.32 0.08
CA GLY A 29 12.66 0.65 0.37
C GLY A 29 12.46 -0.87 0.44
N GLY A 30 13.23 -1.63 -0.32
CA GLY A 30 13.23 -3.10 -0.24
C GLY A 30 14.01 -3.59 0.98
N LEU A 31 13.40 -4.47 1.76
CA LEU A 31 13.95 -4.94 3.04
C LEU A 31 14.58 -6.35 2.98
N ARG A 32 14.43 -7.07 1.88
CA ARG A 32 14.92 -8.44 1.76
C ARG A 32 16.11 -8.54 0.80
N ASN A 33 17.03 -9.46 1.11
CA ASN A 33 18.29 -9.63 0.35
C ASN A 33 18.05 -9.89 -1.14
N HIS A 34 17.08 -10.73 -1.46
CA HIS A 34 16.80 -11.16 -2.83
C HIS A 34 16.01 -10.15 -3.66
N GLN A 35 15.47 -9.07 -3.04
CA GLN A 35 14.81 -8.01 -3.80
C GLN A 35 15.83 -7.17 -4.56
N ARG A 36 15.43 -6.73 -5.75
CA ARG A 36 16.19 -5.82 -6.61
C ARG A 36 15.47 -4.49 -6.76
N ILE A 37 16.21 -3.45 -7.08
CA ILE A 37 15.60 -2.17 -7.48
C ILE A 37 14.80 -2.41 -8.76
N GLY A 38 13.53 -2.00 -8.75
CA GLY A 38 12.57 -2.25 -9.81
C GLY A 38 11.59 -3.39 -9.55
N ASP A 39 11.88 -4.29 -8.61
CA ASP A 39 10.91 -5.31 -8.19
C ASP A 39 9.64 -4.65 -7.64
N PHE A 40 8.50 -5.32 -7.82
CA PHE A 40 7.25 -4.86 -7.24
C PHE A 40 6.95 -5.54 -5.90
N VAL A 41 6.22 -4.81 -5.06
CA VAL A 41 5.68 -5.29 -3.80
C VAL A 41 4.18 -5.05 -3.79
N LEU A 42 3.41 -6.13 -3.73
CA LEU A 42 1.98 -6.12 -3.51
C LEU A 42 1.72 -6.32 -2.01
N ALA A 43 1.15 -5.33 -1.36
CA ALA A 43 0.90 -5.38 0.07
C ALA A 43 -0.16 -6.43 0.41
N SER A 44 0.12 -7.30 1.38
CA SER A 44 -0.86 -8.22 1.97
C SER A 44 -1.27 -7.82 3.40
N GLY A 45 -0.67 -6.78 3.94
CA GLY A 45 -0.96 -6.22 5.24
C GLY A 45 0.01 -5.06 5.55
N TYR A 46 -0.27 -4.34 6.62
CA TYR A 46 0.47 -3.12 6.95
C TYR A 46 0.88 -3.11 8.42
N PHE A 47 2.15 -2.81 8.68
CA PHE A 47 2.63 -2.49 10.02
C PHE A 47 2.63 -0.96 10.18
N ARG A 48 1.72 -0.44 10.98
CA ARG A 48 1.43 1.00 11.12
C ARG A 48 2.33 1.66 12.16
N ASP A 49 3.61 1.85 11.83
CA ASP A 49 4.55 2.57 12.68
C ASP A 49 4.41 4.11 12.58
N ASP A 50 3.66 4.57 11.60
CA ASP A 50 3.32 5.98 11.38
C ASP A 50 2.40 6.57 12.45
N ARG A 51 1.53 5.77 13.05
CA ARG A 51 0.61 6.07 14.17
C ARG A 51 -0.35 7.25 13.97
N VAL A 52 -0.44 7.77 12.75
CA VAL A 52 -1.22 8.99 12.44
C VAL A 52 -2.72 8.83 12.68
N LEU A 53 -3.22 7.60 12.67
CA LEU A 53 -4.64 7.28 12.86
C LEU A 53 -4.92 6.49 14.14
N ASP A 54 -3.99 6.38 15.06
CA ASP A 54 -4.17 5.55 16.28
C ASP A 54 -5.31 6.06 17.18
N ASP A 55 -5.54 7.38 17.20
CA ASP A 55 -6.62 7.99 17.99
C ASP A 55 -8.04 7.64 17.48
N VAL A 56 -8.17 7.31 16.20
CA VAL A 56 -9.45 7.05 15.55
C VAL A 56 -9.59 5.63 15.02
N PHE A 57 -8.50 4.90 14.97
CA PHE A 57 -8.47 3.50 14.53
C PHE A 57 -7.40 2.72 15.31
N PRO A 58 -7.81 1.95 16.35
CA PRO A 58 -6.88 1.28 17.25
C PRO A 58 -5.81 0.46 16.54
N ILE A 59 -4.58 0.48 17.06
CA ILE A 59 -3.43 -0.18 16.44
C ILE A 59 -3.61 -1.70 16.32
N GLY A 60 -4.39 -2.29 17.21
CA GLY A 60 -4.69 -3.72 17.19
C GLY A 60 -5.67 -4.17 16.11
N ASN A 61 -6.35 -3.23 15.44
CA ASN A 61 -7.20 -3.58 14.32
C ASN A 61 -6.35 -3.99 13.11
N PRO A 62 -6.56 -5.19 12.55
CA PRO A 62 -5.84 -5.60 11.37
C PRO A 62 -6.28 -4.76 10.16
N VAL A 63 -5.30 -4.19 9.47
CA VAL A 63 -5.52 -3.51 8.18
C VAL A 63 -4.97 -4.42 7.10
N ILE A 64 -5.86 -4.93 6.28
CA ILE A 64 -5.55 -5.82 5.16
C ILE A 64 -6.17 -5.29 3.87
N PRO A 65 -5.50 -5.41 2.74
CA PRO A 65 -6.04 -4.98 1.46
C PRO A 65 -7.24 -5.84 1.04
N ASN A 66 -8.06 -5.29 0.14
CA ASN A 66 -9.13 -6.06 -0.47
C ASN A 66 -8.53 -7.22 -1.30
N HIS A 67 -8.95 -8.44 -1.01
CA HIS A 67 -8.36 -9.63 -1.60
C HIS A 67 -8.62 -9.73 -3.11
N LEU A 68 -9.77 -9.29 -3.60
CA LEU A 68 -10.06 -9.31 -5.04
C LEU A 68 -9.21 -8.30 -5.79
N LEU A 69 -9.07 -7.06 -5.29
CA LEU A 69 -8.16 -6.08 -5.88
C LEU A 69 -6.71 -6.62 -5.93
N ASN A 70 -6.26 -7.24 -4.85
CA ASN A 70 -4.94 -7.86 -4.83
C ASN A 70 -4.81 -9.01 -5.83
N SER A 71 -5.86 -9.81 -6.02
CA SER A 71 -5.86 -10.89 -7.00
C SER A 71 -5.76 -10.38 -8.43
N TYR A 72 -6.49 -9.33 -8.77
CA TYR A 72 -6.40 -8.69 -10.09
C TYR A 72 -5.04 -8.02 -10.33
N LEU A 73 -4.50 -7.30 -9.33
CA LEU A 73 -3.15 -6.73 -9.41
C LEU A 73 -2.08 -7.81 -9.59
N LYS A 74 -2.20 -8.90 -8.85
CA LYS A 74 -1.30 -10.05 -9.00
C LYS A 74 -1.39 -10.65 -10.41
N GLN A 75 -2.60 -10.82 -10.93
CA GLN A 75 -2.81 -11.33 -12.29
C GLN A 75 -2.16 -10.42 -13.34
N ALA A 76 -2.31 -9.10 -13.22
CA ALA A 76 -1.66 -8.15 -14.11
C ALA A 76 -0.13 -8.26 -14.05
N LEU A 77 0.45 -8.34 -12.83
CA LEU A 77 1.88 -8.55 -12.65
C LEU A 77 2.39 -9.84 -13.31
N ASP A 78 1.66 -10.95 -13.12
CA ASP A 78 2.01 -12.24 -13.70
C ASP A 78 1.93 -12.21 -15.24
N GLN A 79 0.91 -11.60 -15.81
CA GLN A 79 0.73 -11.48 -17.27
C GLN A 79 1.87 -10.68 -17.93
N HIS A 80 2.39 -9.68 -17.23
CA HIS A 80 3.55 -8.92 -17.69
C HIS A 80 4.90 -9.57 -17.35
N GLY A 81 4.90 -10.73 -16.69
CA GLY A 81 6.14 -11.40 -16.24
C GLY A 81 6.96 -10.60 -15.25
N ILE A 82 6.31 -9.78 -14.44
CA ILE A 82 6.98 -8.83 -13.53
C ILE A 82 7.32 -9.53 -12.21
N GLU A 83 8.60 -9.49 -11.84
CA GLU A 83 9.06 -9.96 -10.53
C GLU A 83 8.42 -9.14 -9.40
N HIS A 84 7.75 -9.82 -8.50
CA HIS A 84 7.06 -9.17 -7.39
C HIS A 84 7.13 -10.00 -6.11
N ARG A 85 6.88 -9.34 -5.00
CA ARG A 85 6.76 -9.96 -3.68
C ARG A 85 5.42 -9.58 -3.06
N ILE A 86 4.81 -10.53 -2.40
CA ILE A 86 3.60 -10.29 -1.60
C ILE A 86 3.99 -10.35 -0.13
N GLY A 87 3.65 -9.33 0.64
CA GLY A 87 4.00 -9.29 2.05
C GLY A 87 3.59 -8.02 2.77
N THR A 88 3.90 -7.98 4.06
CA THR A 88 3.62 -6.81 4.91
C THR A 88 4.52 -5.64 4.53
N VAL A 89 3.93 -4.45 4.45
CA VAL A 89 4.63 -3.18 4.30
C VAL A 89 4.73 -2.49 5.66
N PHE A 90 5.93 -2.04 6.01
CA PHE A 90 6.19 -1.24 7.21
C PHE A 90 6.04 0.23 6.87
N THR A 91 5.03 0.90 7.41
CA THR A 91 4.80 2.32 7.17
C THR A 91 5.26 3.13 8.38
N THR A 92 6.19 4.07 8.17
CA THR A 92 6.74 4.91 9.23
C THR A 92 6.59 6.40 8.93
N ALA A 93 6.38 7.22 9.97
CA ALA A 93 6.42 8.67 9.86
C ALA A 93 7.85 9.25 9.89
N ASN A 94 8.82 8.46 10.32
CA ASN A 94 10.20 8.91 10.45
C ASN A 94 10.98 8.68 9.14
N ARG A 95 11.16 9.75 8.35
CA ARG A 95 11.94 9.68 7.11
C ARG A 95 13.42 9.33 7.35
N ASN A 96 13.95 9.72 8.48
CA ASN A 96 15.36 9.55 8.83
C ASN A 96 15.54 8.43 9.86
N TRP A 97 14.73 7.38 9.74
CA TRP A 97 14.75 6.25 10.67
C TRP A 97 16.12 5.55 10.76
N GLU A 98 16.95 5.69 9.74
CA GLU A 98 18.31 5.15 9.73
C GLU A 98 19.19 5.73 10.83
N PHE A 99 18.90 6.95 11.31
CA PHE A 99 19.61 7.53 12.46
C PHE A 99 19.23 6.86 13.80
N SER A 100 18.10 6.15 13.83
CA SER A 100 17.65 5.34 14.97
C SER A 100 17.53 3.87 14.55
N ALA A 101 18.48 3.40 13.74
CA ALA A 101 18.38 2.14 13.01
C ALA A 101 18.12 0.94 13.91
N LYS A 102 18.75 0.86 15.10
CA LYS A 102 18.70 -0.32 15.95
C LYS A 102 17.25 -0.73 16.28
N ASP A 103 16.46 0.20 16.81
CA ASP A 103 15.09 -0.09 17.26
C ASP A 103 14.15 -0.30 16.07
N THR A 104 14.33 0.49 15.01
CA THR A 104 13.52 0.36 13.80
C THR A 104 13.80 -0.96 13.08
N VAL A 105 15.06 -1.35 12.92
CA VAL A 105 15.43 -2.63 12.32
C VAL A 105 14.89 -3.80 13.11
N GLN A 106 14.91 -3.74 14.45
CA GLN A 106 14.30 -4.77 15.29
C GLN A 106 12.80 -4.90 15.02
N ARG A 107 12.06 -3.79 14.97
CA ARG A 107 10.61 -3.80 14.66
C ARG A 107 10.32 -4.30 13.25
N ILE A 108 11.11 -3.89 12.25
CA ILE A 108 11.04 -4.40 10.88
C ILE A 108 11.25 -5.92 10.87
N HIS A 109 12.23 -6.41 11.60
CA HIS A 109 12.50 -7.85 11.70
C HIS A 109 11.34 -8.61 12.35
N GLN A 110 10.80 -8.09 13.46
CA GLN A 110 9.66 -8.68 14.17
C GLN A 110 8.36 -8.68 13.32
N SER A 111 8.10 -7.60 12.59
CA SER A 111 6.93 -7.48 11.71
C SER A 111 6.99 -8.34 10.44
N ARG A 112 8.15 -8.93 10.14
CA ARG A 112 8.40 -9.71 8.91
C ARG A 112 8.14 -8.92 7.62
N SER A 113 8.15 -7.60 7.69
CA SER A 113 7.88 -6.73 6.55
C SER A 113 8.86 -6.95 5.40
N VAL A 114 8.38 -6.82 4.18
CA VAL A 114 9.18 -6.97 2.95
C VAL A 114 9.55 -5.63 2.32
N ALA A 115 8.87 -4.58 2.71
CA ALA A 115 9.10 -3.22 2.23
C ALA A 115 8.88 -2.20 3.35
N ILE A 116 9.46 -1.02 3.19
CA ILE A 116 9.23 0.15 4.05
C ILE A 116 8.83 1.34 3.19
N ASP A 117 7.81 2.05 3.63
CA ASP A 117 7.33 3.29 3.02
C ASP A 117 6.88 4.31 4.09
N MET A 118 6.21 5.37 3.67
CA MET A 118 5.74 6.41 4.57
C MET A 118 4.22 6.68 4.48
N GLU A 119 3.48 6.00 3.60
CA GLU A 119 2.10 6.38 3.32
C GLU A 119 1.11 5.21 3.29
N SER A 120 1.53 4.02 2.86
CA SER A 120 0.59 2.94 2.51
C SER A 120 -0.26 2.47 3.69
N GLY A 121 0.30 2.37 4.88
CA GLY A 121 -0.44 2.02 6.08
C GLY A 121 -1.54 3.04 6.41
N THR A 122 -1.26 4.34 6.26
CA THR A 122 -2.26 5.41 6.46
C THR A 122 -3.36 5.35 5.41
N VAL A 123 -3.00 5.21 4.12
CA VAL A 123 -3.97 5.10 3.01
C VAL A 123 -4.88 3.89 3.21
N ALA A 124 -4.29 2.75 3.54
CA ALA A 124 -5.02 1.51 3.79
C ALA A 124 -5.95 1.62 5.01
N THR A 125 -5.47 2.24 6.09
CA THR A 125 -6.29 2.46 7.31
C THR A 125 -7.50 3.34 7.01
N ASN A 126 -7.34 4.41 6.23
CA ASN A 126 -8.47 5.23 5.82
C ASN A 126 -9.41 4.48 4.86
N GLY A 127 -8.87 3.68 3.94
CA GLY A 127 -9.69 2.78 3.12
C GLY A 127 -10.58 1.88 3.98
N PHE A 128 -10.02 1.28 5.01
CA PHE A 128 -10.75 0.43 5.94
C PHE A 128 -11.80 1.24 6.74
N ARG A 129 -11.41 2.39 7.34
CA ARG A 129 -12.31 3.25 8.13
C ARG A 129 -13.52 3.71 7.34
N TYR A 130 -13.32 4.10 6.09
CA TYR A 130 -14.38 4.60 5.21
C TYR A 130 -15.04 3.51 4.37
N ARG A 131 -14.70 2.24 4.64
CA ARG A 131 -15.26 1.07 3.94
C ARG A 131 -15.06 1.14 2.42
N VAL A 132 -13.94 1.70 2.00
CA VAL A 132 -13.51 1.72 0.61
C VAL A 132 -12.54 0.56 0.37
N PRO A 133 -12.85 -0.37 -0.54
CA PRO A 133 -11.91 -1.42 -0.93
C PRO A 133 -10.58 -0.80 -1.37
N HIS A 134 -9.47 -1.30 -0.84
CA HIS A 134 -8.16 -0.73 -1.12
C HIS A 134 -7.12 -1.79 -1.41
N ALA A 135 -6.11 -1.42 -2.17
CA ALA A 135 -4.91 -2.20 -2.45
C ALA A 135 -3.69 -1.29 -2.57
N THR A 136 -2.50 -1.84 -2.46
CA THR A 136 -1.25 -1.10 -2.59
C THR A 136 -0.24 -1.87 -3.41
N LEU A 137 0.27 -1.22 -4.46
CA LEU A 137 1.32 -1.72 -5.33
C LEU A 137 2.51 -0.76 -5.28
N LEU A 138 3.65 -1.22 -4.77
CA LEU A 138 4.87 -0.43 -4.65
C LEU A 138 5.98 -0.98 -5.53
N SER A 139 6.89 -0.11 -5.99
CA SER A 139 8.12 -0.53 -6.65
C SER A 139 9.33 -0.21 -5.76
N VAL A 140 10.25 -1.15 -5.66
CA VAL A 140 11.49 -1.00 -4.88
C VAL A 140 12.38 0.05 -5.54
N SER A 141 12.58 1.18 -4.88
CA SER A 141 13.41 2.27 -5.37
C SER A 141 14.81 2.29 -4.79
N ASP A 142 14.99 1.69 -3.64
CA ASP A 142 16.25 1.63 -2.88
C ASP A 142 16.25 0.43 -1.92
N LYS A 143 17.40 0.14 -1.36
CA LYS A 143 17.58 -0.95 -0.40
C LYS A 143 18.32 -0.41 0.83
N PRO A 144 17.61 0.24 1.75
CA PRO A 144 18.24 0.99 2.84
C PRO A 144 19.09 0.12 3.79
N LEU A 145 18.72 -1.14 3.99
CA LEU A 145 19.49 -2.08 4.83
C LEU A 145 20.71 -2.72 4.12
N HIS A 146 20.91 -2.42 2.83
CA HIS A 146 21.93 -3.11 2.02
C HIS A 146 22.96 -2.14 1.41
N GLY A 147 23.04 -0.91 1.95
CA GLY A 147 24.06 0.07 1.55
C GLY A 147 23.97 0.54 0.09
N LYS A 148 22.80 0.45 -0.54
CA LYS A 148 22.58 0.96 -1.89
C LYS A 148 21.77 2.25 -1.84
N PRO A 149 22.45 3.42 -1.69
CA PRO A 149 21.78 4.71 -1.65
C PRO A 149 21.17 5.05 -3.00
N LYS A 150 20.15 5.87 -2.98
CA LYS A 150 19.53 6.46 -4.16
C LYS A 150 20.49 7.40 -4.86
N LEU A 151 20.97 7.05 -6.04
CA LEU A 151 21.76 7.97 -6.88
C LEU A 151 20.80 8.86 -7.68
N SER A 152 20.97 10.18 -7.59
CA SER A 152 20.00 11.18 -8.07
C SER A 152 19.64 11.08 -9.57
N GLN A 153 20.60 10.81 -10.42
CA GLN A 153 20.39 10.78 -11.87
C GLN A 153 19.73 9.49 -12.35
N GLN A 154 20.15 8.35 -11.83
CA GLN A 154 19.53 7.04 -12.12
C GLN A 154 18.13 6.94 -11.50
N ALA A 155 17.89 7.67 -10.43
CA ALA A 155 16.59 7.71 -9.77
C ALA A 155 15.50 8.32 -10.67
N GLN A 156 15.80 9.38 -11.43
CA GLN A 156 14.78 10.04 -12.27
C GLN A 156 14.30 9.15 -13.41
N GLU A 157 15.21 8.47 -14.09
CA GLU A 157 14.86 7.51 -15.15
C GLU A 157 14.05 6.33 -14.60
N PHE A 158 14.50 5.81 -13.46
CA PHE A 158 13.77 4.77 -12.74
C PHE A 158 12.34 5.21 -12.38
N TYR A 159 12.17 6.41 -11.81
CA TYR A 159 10.86 6.92 -11.44
C TYR A 159 9.94 7.11 -12.64
N ASN A 160 10.45 7.61 -13.76
CA ASN A 160 9.64 7.80 -14.97
C ASN A 160 9.17 6.45 -15.53
N ARG A 161 10.06 5.47 -15.60
CA ARG A 161 9.72 4.11 -16.05
C ARG A 161 8.73 3.43 -15.10
N SER A 162 8.99 3.50 -13.82
CA SER A 162 8.14 2.90 -12.78
C SER A 162 6.74 3.49 -12.77
N LYS A 163 6.58 4.82 -12.91
CA LYS A 163 5.27 5.47 -12.98
C LYS A 163 4.44 4.97 -14.16
N LYS A 164 5.05 4.84 -15.34
CA LYS A 164 4.36 4.35 -16.53
C LYS A 164 3.83 2.94 -16.28
N LEU A 165 4.69 2.04 -15.81
CA LEU A 165 4.32 0.66 -15.55
C LEU A 165 3.27 0.53 -14.44
N HIS A 166 3.36 1.31 -13.37
CA HIS A 166 2.31 1.38 -12.35
C HIS A 166 0.95 1.73 -12.94
N LEU A 167 0.90 2.75 -13.81
CA LEU A 167 -0.35 3.17 -14.44
C LEU A 167 -0.92 2.10 -15.36
N GLU A 168 -0.09 1.45 -16.16
CA GLU A 168 -0.51 0.35 -17.04
C GLU A 168 -1.17 -0.77 -16.22
N LEU A 169 -0.48 -1.27 -15.20
CA LEU A 169 -0.97 -2.36 -14.34
C LEU A 169 -2.27 -2.00 -13.60
N VAL A 170 -2.37 -0.76 -13.11
CA VAL A 170 -3.58 -0.32 -12.39
C VAL A 170 -4.74 -0.12 -13.34
N LEU A 171 -4.54 0.45 -14.53
CA LEU A 171 -5.61 0.60 -15.52
C LEU A 171 -6.14 -0.76 -15.98
N GLU A 172 -5.28 -1.71 -16.27
CA GLU A 172 -5.68 -3.09 -16.58
C GLU A 172 -6.47 -3.73 -15.43
N THR A 173 -6.01 -3.52 -14.20
CA THR A 173 -6.71 -3.98 -13.00
C THR A 173 -8.12 -3.36 -12.89
N ILE A 174 -8.25 -2.06 -13.10
CA ILE A 174 -9.55 -1.37 -13.03
C ILE A 174 -10.49 -1.88 -14.13
N GLU A 175 -10.00 -2.07 -15.34
CA GLU A 175 -10.80 -2.59 -16.44
C GLU A 175 -11.26 -4.03 -16.18
N ALA A 176 -10.37 -4.89 -15.66
CA ALA A 176 -10.72 -6.24 -15.26
C ALA A 176 -11.79 -6.25 -14.14
N VAL A 177 -11.63 -5.42 -13.12
CA VAL A 177 -12.62 -5.28 -12.03
C VAL A 177 -13.96 -4.82 -12.58
N LYS A 178 -14.01 -3.79 -13.42
CA LYS A 178 -15.25 -3.30 -14.03
C LYS A 178 -15.94 -4.35 -14.89
N SER A 179 -15.17 -5.11 -15.64
CA SER A 179 -15.70 -6.18 -16.52
C SER A 179 -16.32 -7.33 -15.73
N HIS A 180 -15.68 -7.75 -14.64
CA HIS A 180 -16.14 -8.90 -13.86
C HIS A 180 -17.12 -8.52 -12.73
N HIS A 181 -17.12 -7.26 -12.34
CA HIS A 181 -17.94 -6.74 -11.24
C HIS A 181 -18.62 -5.42 -11.64
N PRO A 182 -19.51 -5.43 -12.66
CA PRO A 182 -20.15 -4.21 -13.15
C PRO A 182 -21.01 -3.50 -12.10
N GLU A 183 -21.53 -4.26 -11.13
CA GLU A 183 -22.31 -3.73 -9.99
C GLU A 183 -21.44 -3.36 -8.77
N GLY A 184 -20.12 -3.29 -8.94
CA GLY A 184 -19.15 -3.09 -7.88
C GLY A 184 -18.59 -4.38 -7.31
N LEU A 185 -17.56 -4.27 -6.48
CA LEU A 185 -16.94 -5.42 -5.83
C LEU A 185 -17.93 -6.13 -4.92
N PRO A 186 -17.85 -7.47 -4.79
CA PRO A 186 -18.67 -8.25 -3.87
C PRO A 186 -18.62 -7.69 -2.44
N ASN A 187 -19.72 -7.88 -1.72
CA ASN A 187 -19.91 -7.36 -0.36
C ASN A 187 -19.94 -5.82 -0.27
N SER A 188 -20.37 -5.14 -1.33
CA SER A 188 -20.54 -3.68 -1.32
C SER A 188 -21.51 -3.21 -0.22
N SER A 189 -22.47 -4.04 0.20
CA SER A 189 -23.38 -3.77 1.32
C SER A 189 -22.66 -3.60 2.65
N ILE A 190 -21.57 -4.31 2.89
CA ILE A 190 -20.72 -4.16 4.09
C ILE A 190 -20.07 -2.77 4.16
N ARG A 191 -20.00 -2.09 3.02
CA ARG A 191 -19.46 -0.73 2.90
C ARG A 191 -20.50 0.35 3.22
N ALA A 192 -21.74 0.01 3.36
CA ALA A 192 -22.78 0.99 3.65
C ALA A 192 -22.51 1.68 5.00
N ILE A 193 -22.61 3.00 5.01
CA ILE A 193 -22.35 3.80 6.23
C ILE A 193 -23.35 3.48 7.34
N ASN A 194 -24.53 3.06 6.95
CA ASN A 194 -25.65 2.68 7.82
C ASN A 194 -25.77 1.17 7.99
N GLU A 195 -24.72 0.40 7.64
CA GLU A 195 -24.71 -1.03 7.93
C GLU A 195 -24.90 -1.25 9.42
N PRO A 196 -25.90 -2.03 9.84
CA PRO A 196 -26.16 -2.27 11.24
C PRO A 196 -25.01 -3.07 11.87
N LEU A 197 -24.64 -2.69 13.09
CA LEU A 197 -23.72 -3.46 13.92
C LEU A 197 -24.52 -4.47 14.75
N MET A 198 -23.88 -5.58 15.11
CA MET A 198 -24.42 -6.54 16.09
C MET A 198 -25.87 -7.02 15.81
N GLY A 199 -26.13 -7.42 14.59
CA GLY A 199 -27.41 -8.05 14.24
C GLY A 199 -28.56 -7.09 13.93
N GLY A 200 -28.26 -5.86 13.59
CA GLY A 200 -29.26 -4.94 13.01
C GLY A 200 -30.05 -4.13 14.02
N VAL A 201 -29.45 -3.83 15.16
CA VAL A 201 -30.01 -2.84 16.10
C VAL A 201 -29.49 -1.45 15.77
#